data_c9ab6073a7760ca0aa1e051c549f90f2
#
_entry.id   c9ab6073a7760ca0aa1e051c549f90f2
#
_cell.length_a   1.000
_cell.length_b   1.000
_cell.length_c   1.000
_cell.angle_alpha   90.00
_cell.angle_beta   90.00
_cell.angle_gamma   90.00
#
_symmetry.space_group_name_H-M   'P 1'
#
loop_
_entity.id
_entity.type
_entity.pdbx_description
1 polymer ?
#
loop_
_entity_poly.entity_id
_entity_poly.type
_entity_poly.pdbx_seq_one_letter_code
_entity_poly.pdbx_strand_id
1 'polypeptide(L)'
;MGLAAMQRRGWIIFSHNSAIGDWVEHVQPYAAQIISDPKNIAAWLRHGGTWFAGVNILPNDRLGRLEGGPALAGPAINFITGLHGKLALDQAQISVMYPGYPAYDGSESEAAHRYREIRCAAHVDGLRPDGPDRRRYIYEPHQFVLGIPLVQTSEQASPMVVWEGSHHIIREAFRSVLNKVPVADWGTTDLTDVYHAARKDCFERCPRVTVWAQPGECYLLHRLSLHGILPWGCDAKAPEIGRMVAYFRPENDGNLDNWLNGSY
;
A
#
# COMPACT_ATOMS: atom_id res chain seq x y z
N MET A 1 21.51 -0.76 8.78
CA MET A 1 21.05 0.44 8.03
C MET A 1 19.53 0.42 7.80
N GLY A 2 18.91 -0.68 7.41
CA GLY A 2 17.48 -0.75 7.09
C GLY A 2 16.52 -0.39 8.24
N LEU A 3 16.75 -0.90 9.46
CA LEU A 3 15.86 -0.64 10.60
C LEU A 3 15.84 0.85 10.99
N ALA A 4 17.00 1.49 11.08
CA ALA A 4 17.08 2.93 11.39
C ALA A 4 16.42 3.80 10.31
N ALA A 5 16.50 3.41 9.04
CA ALA A 5 15.79 4.09 7.95
C ALA A 5 14.28 3.91 8.08
N MET A 6 13.81 2.69 8.32
CA MET A 6 12.39 2.38 8.52
C MET A 6 11.81 3.15 9.73
N GLN A 7 12.52 3.14 10.85
CA GLN A 7 12.12 3.90 12.06
C GLN A 7 12.05 5.40 11.84
N ARG A 8 12.98 5.98 11.07
CA ARG A 8 13.01 7.43 10.83
C ARG A 8 12.08 7.87 9.73
N ARG A 9 12.05 7.14 8.60
CA ARG A 9 11.34 7.53 7.37
C ARG A 9 9.95 6.93 7.25
N GLY A 10 9.73 5.74 7.84
CA GLY A 10 8.53 4.95 7.65
C GLY A 10 8.51 4.17 6.32
N TRP A 11 9.62 4.09 5.61
CA TRP A 11 9.76 3.31 4.39
C TRP A 11 11.21 2.99 4.03
N ILE A 12 11.40 1.95 3.22
CA ILE A 12 12.71 1.57 2.65
C ILE A 12 12.54 0.90 1.30
N ILE A 13 13.55 1.02 0.42
CA ILE A 13 13.67 0.26 -0.82
C ILE A 13 14.77 -0.80 -0.62
N PHE A 14 14.51 -1.98 -1.14
CA PHE A 14 15.50 -3.05 -1.30
C PHE A 14 15.94 -3.08 -2.76
N SER A 15 17.25 -3.01 -2.95
CA SER A 15 17.88 -3.09 -4.28
C SER A 15 17.58 -4.43 -4.94
N HIS A 16 17.78 -4.48 -6.25
CA HIS A 16 17.56 -5.67 -7.07
C HIS A 16 18.17 -6.93 -6.43
N ASN A 17 17.36 -7.98 -6.40
CA ASN A 17 17.72 -9.29 -5.90
C ASN A 17 17.14 -10.38 -6.83
N SER A 18 17.93 -11.38 -7.16
CA SER A 18 17.53 -12.44 -8.10
C SER A 18 16.31 -13.23 -7.62
N ALA A 19 16.20 -13.52 -6.31
CA ALA A 19 15.05 -14.26 -5.78
C ALA A 19 13.73 -13.48 -5.93
N ILE A 20 13.76 -12.14 -5.82
CA ILE A 20 12.59 -11.29 -6.15
C ILE A 20 12.36 -11.28 -7.66
N GLY A 21 13.45 -11.20 -8.47
CA GLY A 21 13.36 -11.25 -9.94
C GLY A 21 12.71 -12.55 -10.44
N ASP A 22 13.17 -13.69 -9.96
CA ASP A 22 12.64 -15.01 -10.31
C ASP A 22 11.15 -15.14 -9.92
N TRP A 23 10.77 -14.60 -8.75
CA TRP A 23 9.38 -14.54 -8.33
C TRP A 23 8.55 -13.66 -9.26
N VAL A 24 9.03 -12.48 -9.63
CA VAL A 24 8.35 -11.54 -10.54
C VAL A 24 8.18 -12.18 -11.92
N GLU A 25 9.21 -12.80 -12.48
CA GLU A 25 9.16 -13.46 -13.77
C GLU A 25 8.10 -14.57 -13.81
N HIS A 26 7.97 -15.33 -12.72
CA HIS A 26 6.95 -16.37 -12.60
C HIS A 26 5.53 -15.78 -12.43
N VAL A 27 5.36 -14.74 -11.62
CA VAL A 27 4.03 -14.19 -11.23
C VAL A 27 3.43 -13.26 -12.27
N GLN A 28 4.26 -12.50 -12.99
CA GLN A 28 3.81 -11.49 -13.93
C GLN A 28 2.83 -12.03 -15.00
N PRO A 29 3.01 -13.19 -15.64
CA PRO A 29 2.07 -13.74 -16.60
C PRO A 29 0.70 -14.06 -15.98
N TYR A 30 0.66 -14.57 -14.74
CA TYR A 30 -0.61 -14.83 -14.04
C TYR A 30 -1.32 -13.52 -13.69
N ALA A 31 -0.58 -12.52 -13.21
CA ALA A 31 -1.15 -11.21 -12.95
C ALA A 31 -1.73 -10.57 -14.22
N ALA A 32 -1.06 -10.75 -15.37
CA ALA A 32 -1.55 -10.30 -16.68
C ALA A 32 -2.86 -10.98 -17.06
N GLN A 33 -3.01 -12.27 -16.83
CA GLN A 33 -4.26 -13.00 -17.05
C GLN A 33 -5.37 -12.50 -16.13
N ILE A 34 -5.07 -12.29 -14.84
CA ILE A 34 -6.05 -11.81 -13.86
C ILE A 34 -6.64 -10.45 -14.27
N ILE A 35 -5.82 -9.51 -14.70
CA ILE A 35 -6.29 -8.16 -15.05
C ILE A 35 -6.99 -8.11 -16.42
N SER A 36 -6.84 -9.13 -17.25
CA SER A 36 -7.53 -9.25 -18.55
C SER A 36 -8.86 -10.00 -18.46
N ASP A 37 -9.16 -10.67 -17.35
CA ASP A 37 -10.43 -11.37 -17.15
C ASP A 37 -11.58 -10.35 -17.06
N PRO A 38 -12.62 -10.45 -17.93
CA PRO A 38 -13.75 -9.53 -17.93
C PRO A 38 -14.49 -9.43 -16.59
N LYS A 39 -14.53 -10.50 -15.80
CA LYS A 39 -15.12 -10.48 -14.44
C LYS A 39 -14.31 -9.61 -13.50
N ASN A 40 -13.00 -9.73 -13.56
CA ASN A 40 -12.08 -8.93 -12.74
C ASN A 40 -12.08 -7.47 -13.18
N ILE A 41 -12.15 -7.20 -14.48
CA ILE A 41 -12.28 -5.84 -15.02
C ILE A 41 -13.57 -5.19 -14.47
N ALA A 42 -14.70 -5.86 -14.57
CA ALA A 42 -15.97 -5.35 -14.06
C ALA A 42 -15.95 -5.11 -12.55
N ALA A 43 -15.26 -5.96 -11.79
CA ALA A 43 -15.17 -5.86 -10.35
C ALA A 43 -14.19 -4.79 -9.87
N TRP A 44 -13.05 -4.57 -10.55
CA TRP A 44 -11.91 -3.86 -10.00
C TRP A 44 -11.40 -2.66 -10.79
N LEU A 45 -11.86 -2.47 -12.05
CA LEU A 45 -11.46 -1.30 -12.83
C LEU A 45 -12.22 -0.05 -12.37
N ARG A 46 -11.51 1.03 -12.11
CA ARG A 46 -12.00 2.27 -11.47
C ARG A 46 -11.48 3.50 -12.21
N HIS A 47 -12.06 4.67 -11.86
CA HIS A 47 -11.62 5.99 -12.34
C HIS A 47 -11.50 6.05 -13.85
N GLY A 48 -12.62 5.82 -14.55
CA GLY A 48 -12.65 5.88 -16.02
C GLY A 48 -11.73 4.88 -16.70
N GLY A 49 -11.48 3.73 -16.08
CA GLY A 49 -10.61 2.69 -16.62
C GLY A 49 -9.11 2.91 -16.40
N THR A 50 -8.74 3.87 -15.54
CA THR A 50 -7.31 4.21 -15.33
C THR A 50 -6.68 3.57 -14.11
N TRP A 51 -7.44 2.83 -13.29
CA TRP A 51 -6.92 2.07 -12.16
C TRP A 51 -7.62 0.72 -11.98
N PHE A 52 -6.85 -0.36 -12.04
CA PHE A 52 -7.29 -1.69 -11.62
C PHE A 52 -6.83 -1.94 -10.19
N ALA A 53 -7.76 -2.20 -9.26
CA ALA A 53 -7.51 -2.30 -7.82
C ALA A 53 -7.91 -3.68 -7.27
N GLY A 54 -7.34 -4.75 -7.81
CA GLY A 54 -7.67 -6.14 -7.47
C GLY A 54 -7.14 -6.55 -6.08
N VAL A 55 -7.95 -6.30 -5.05
CA VAL A 55 -7.60 -6.63 -3.65
C VAL A 55 -7.67 -8.13 -3.43
N ASN A 56 -6.62 -8.71 -2.84
CA ASN A 56 -6.51 -10.13 -2.49
C ASN A 56 -6.84 -11.07 -3.67
N ILE A 57 -6.42 -10.69 -4.88
CA ILE A 57 -6.81 -11.39 -6.12
C ILE A 57 -5.76 -12.37 -6.63
N LEU A 58 -4.49 -12.19 -6.27
CA LEU A 58 -3.42 -13.13 -6.64
C LEU A 58 -3.56 -14.39 -5.76
N PRO A 59 -3.72 -15.59 -6.34
CA PRO A 59 -3.99 -16.80 -5.56
C PRO A 59 -2.69 -17.43 -5.02
N ASN A 60 -1.81 -16.63 -4.45
CA ASN A 60 -0.58 -17.09 -3.81
C ASN A 60 -0.87 -17.74 -2.44
N ASP A 61 0.01 -18.65 -2.04
CA ASP A 61 0.02 -19.23 -0.70
C ASP A 61 0.65 -18.27 0.35
N ARG A 62 0.69 -18.72 1.60
CA ARG A 62 1.25 -17.94 2.72
C ARG A 62 2.75 -17.65 2.62
N LEU A 63 3.47 -18.28 1.72
CA LEU A 63 4.88 -18.00 1.38
C LEU A 63 5.01 -17.11 0.14
N GLY A 64 3.90 -16.56 -0.36
CA GLY A 64 3.85 -15.80 -1.61
C GLY A 64 4.04 -16.66 -2.86
N ARG A 65 3.99 -18.00 -2.74
CA ARG A 65 4.20 -18.92 -3.85
C ARG A 65 2.94 -19.01 -4.69
N LEU A 66 3.11 -18.89 -6.00
CA LEU A 66 2.09 -19.19 -6.97
C LEU A 66 2.37 -20.56 -7.57
N GLU A 67 1.37 -21.21 -8.10
CA GLU A 67 1.40 -22.56 -8.64
C GLU A 67 2.71 -22.92 -9.39
N GLY A 68 3.45 -23.91 -8.87
CA GLY A 68 4.72 -24.37 -9.44
C GLY A 68 5.90 -23.39 -9.31
N GLY A 69 5.68 -22.19 -8.77
CA GLY A 69 6.71 -21.15 -8.71
C GLY A 69 7.51 -21.10 -7.40
N PRO A 70 8.49 -20.19 -7.32
CA PRO A 70 9.28 -19.99 -6.13
C PRO A 70 8.47 -19.32 -5.02
N ALA A 71 8.83 -19.57 -3.76
CA ALA A 71 8.38 -18.75 -2.65
C ALA A 71 8.99 -17.35 -2.76
N LEU A 72 8.26 -16.34 -2.29
CA LEU A 72 8.80 -15.00 -2.16
C LEU A 72 9.93 -15.02 -1.12
N ALA A 73 11.14 -14.62 -1.52
CA ALA A 73 12.34 -14.71 -0.72
C ALA A 73 13.25 -13.50 -0.96
N GLY A 74 14.36 -13.43 -0.24
CA GLY A 74 15.37 -12.40 -0.42
C GLY A 74 15.44 -11.40 0.74
N PRO A 75 16.25 -10.32 0.59
CA PRO A 75 16.57 -9.40 1.68
C PRO A 75 15.35 -8.72 2.33
N ALA A 76 14.32 -8.40 1.55
CA ALA A 76 13.09 -7.81 2.08
C ALA A 76 12.35 -8.78 3.01
N ILE A 77 12.18 -10.03 2.58
CA ILE A 77 11.51 -11.06 3.37
C ILE A 77 12.32 -11.38 4.64
N ASN A 78 13.64 -11.46 4.53
CA ASN A 78 14.52 -11.66 5.69
C ASN A 78 14.37 -10.49 6.70
N PHE A 79 14.34 -9.26 6.19
CA PHE A 79 14.15 -8.07 7.02
C PHE A 79 12.80 -8.10 7.74
N ILE A 80 11.71 -8.36 7.03
CA ILE A 80 10.35 -8.45 7.58
C ILE A 80 10.26 -9.58 8.61
N THR A 81 10.81 -10.75 8.30
CA THR A 81 10.85 -11.90 9.22
C THR A 81 11.65 -11.58 10.48
N GLY A 82 12.72 -10.82 10.36
CA GLY A 82 13.51 -10.33 11.51
C GLY A 82 12.72 -9.38 12.42
N LEU A 83 11.75 -8.63 11.87
CA LEU A 83 10.90 -7.71 12.62
C LEU A 83 9.68 -8.37 13.24
N HIS A 84 9.02 -9.24 12.49
CA HIS A 84 7.70 -9.80 12.83
C HIS A 84 7.73 -11.29 13.20
N GLY A 85 8.89 -11.95 13.10
CA GLY A 85 8.99 -13.40 13.27
C GLY A 85 8.50 -14.16 12.02
N LYS A 86 7.85 -15.30 12.23
CA LYS A 86 7.36 -16.11 11.11
C LYS A 86 6.29 -15.36 10.31
N LEU A 87 6.60 -15.10 9.05
CA LEU A 87 5.72 -14.38 8.15
C LEU A 87 4.70 -15.32 7.50
N ALA A 88 3.44 -14.88 7.49
CA ALA A 88 2.36 -15.45 6.68
C ALA A 88 1.81 -14.35 5.79
N LEU A 89 2.12 -14.41 4.50
CA LEU A 89 1.64 -13.43 3.52
C LEU A 89 0.14 -13.63 3.23
N ASP A 90 -0.55 -12.54 2.99
CA ASP A 90 -1.89 -12.51 2.42
C ASP A 90 -1.87 -12.83 0.91
N GLN A 91 -3.03 -13.00 0.31
CA GLN A 91 -3.16 -12.97 -1.13
C GLN A 91 -2.88 -11.55 -1.62
N ALA A 92 -1.91 -11.40 -2.54
CA ALA A 92 -1.50 -10.08 -2.96
C ALA A 92 -2.62 -9.33 -3.70
N GLN A 93 -2.68 -8.02 -3.46
CA GLN A 93 -3.41 -7.12 -4.33
C GLN A 93 -2.63 -6.93 -5.62
N ILE A 94 -3.27 -7.06 -6.78
CA ILE A 94 -2.73 -6.61 -8.06
C ILE A 94 -3.27 -5.21 -8.35
N SER A 95 -2.39 -4.22 -8.35
CA SER A 95 -2.73 -2.83 -8.66
C SER A 95 -2.09 -2.41 -9.98
N VAL A 96 -2.92 -1.94 -10.92
CA VAL A 96 -2.41 -1.44 -12.20
C VAL A 96 -2.88 -0.02 -12.45
N MET A 97 -1.94 0.87 -12.72
CA MET A 97 -2.22 2.22 -13.17
C MET A 97 -2.03 2.31 -14.68
N TYR A 98 -2.98 2.96 -15.34
CA TYR A 98 -2.96 3.17 -16.79
C TYR A 98 -2.77 4.64 -17.14
N PRO A 99 -2.38 4.96 -18.39
CA PRO A 99 -2.30 6.32 -18.87
C PRO A 99 -3.57 7.13 -18.58
N GLY A 100 -3.39 8.37 -18.11
CA GLY A 100 -4.49 9.25 -17.78
C GLY A 100 -5.03 9.12 -16.34
N TYR A 101 -4.42 8.27 -15.47
CA TYR A 101 -4.81 8.23 -14.06
C TYR A 101 -4.52 9.54 -13.34
N PRO A 102 -5.47 10.03 -12.50
CA PRO A 102 -6.84 9.58 -12.35
C PRO A 102 -7.78 10.20 -13.39
N ALA A 103 -8.63 9.41 -14.03
CA ALA A 103 -9.70 9.95 -14.86
C ALA A 103 -10.98 10.11 -14.05
N TYR A 104 -11.67 11.24 -14.20
CA TYR A 104 -12.96 11.48 -13.58
C TYR A 104 -14.07 10.80 -14.40
N ASP A 105 -14.86 9.95 -13.75
CA ASP A 105 -15.95 9.20 -14.36
C ASP A 105 -17.29 9.37 -13.63
N GLY A 106 -17.34 10.28 -12.65
CA GLY A 106 -18.55 10.53 -11.85
C GLY A 106 -18.79 9.51 -10.74
N SER A 107 -17.95 8.48 -10.58
CA SER A 107 -18.09 7.47 -9.51
C SER A 107 -17.69 7.99 -8.13
N GLU A 108 -16.99 9.11 -8.06
CA GLU A 108 -16.64 9.82 -6.84
C GLU A 108 -17.04 11.29 -6.94
N SER A 109 -17.11 12.02 -5.82
CA SER A 109 -17.34 13.44 -5.84
C SER A 109 -16.16 14.22 -6.44
N GLU A 110 -16.44 15.40 -7.02
CA GLU A 110 -15.38 16.29 -7.53
C GLU A 110 -14.31 16.62 -6.47
N ALA A 111 -14.73 16.79 -5.21
CA ALA A 111 -13.81 17.03 -4.10
C ALA A 111 -12.89 15.82 -3.84
N ALA A 112 -13.40 14.60 -3.94
CA ALA A 112 -12.62 13.37 -3.80
C ALA A 112 -11.66 13.21 -4.98
N HIS A 113 -12.11 13.49 -6.20
CA HIS A 113 -11.27 13.48 -7.39
C HIS A 113 -10.12 14.50 -7.28
N ARG A 114 -10.44 15.74 -6.95
CA ARG A 114 -9.43 16.79 -6.72
C ARG A 114 -8.44 16.41 -5.62
N TYR A 115 -8.89 15.74 -4.55
CA TYR A 115 -8.01 15.22 -3.52
C TYR A 115 -7.06 14.14 -4.07
N ARG A 116 -7.55 13.29 -4.96
CA ARG A 116 -6.75 12.28 -5.66
C ARG A 116 -5.68 12.91 -6.54
N GLU A 117 -6.02 13.93 -7.28
CA GLU A 117 -5.06 14.66 -8.13
C GLU A 117 -3.99 15.40 -7.31
N ILE A 118 -4.41 16.22 -6.33
CA ILE A 118 -3.51 17.12 -5.61
C ILE A 118 -2.78 16.43 -4.46
N ARG A 119 -3.48 15.53 -3.75
CA ARG A 119 -2.99 14.83 -2.56
C ARG A 119 -2.80 13.32 -2.78
N CYS A 120 -2.78 12.88 -4.05
CA CYS A 120 -2.46 11.50 -4.43
C CYS A 120 -3.37 10.44 -3.78
N ALA A 121 -4.62 10.80 -3.44
CA ALA A 121 -5.51 9.98 -2.61
C ALA A 121 -4.87 9.53 -1.28
N ALA A 122 -4.02 10.35 -0.68
CA ALA A 122 -3.19 9.99 0.47
C ALA A 122 -4.00 9.39 1.63
N HIS A 123 -3.57 8.23 2.11
CA HIS A 123 -4.23 7.49 3.18
C HIS A 123 -3.25 6.68 4.02
N VAL A 124 -3.74 6.19 5.12
CA VAL A 124 -3.13 5.10 5.90
C VAL A 124 -4.02 3.88 5.69
N ASP A 125 -3.41 2.74 5.40
CA ASP A 125 -4.14 1.49 5.24
C ASP A 125 -4.80 1.03 6.54
N GLY A 126 -5.86 0.23 6.42
CA GLY A 126 -6.58 -0.36 7.54
C GLY A 126 -7.63 0.52 8.18
N LEU A 127 -7.73 1.80 7.80
CA LEU A 127 -8.79 2.70 8.21
C LEU A 127 -9.90 2.76 7.15
N ARG A 128 -10.98 2.06 7.40
CA ARG A 128 -12.11 2.01 6.46
C ARG A 128 -13.16 3.07 6.80
N PRO A 129 -13.69 3.80 5.78
CA PRO A 129 -14.82 4.68 6.01
C PRO A 129 -16.10 3.85 6.20
N ASP A 130 -16.87 4.16 7.22
CA ASP A 130 -18.13 3.50 7.54
C ASP A 130 -19.28 4.50 7.66
N GLY A 131 -20.47 4.05 7.29
CA GLY A 131 -21.70 4.83 7.32
C GLY A 131 -21.74 6.02 6.36
N PRO A 132 -22.85 6.78 6.36
CA PRO A 132 -23.06 7.94 5.48
C PRO A 132 -22.08 9.09 5.79
N ASP A 133 -21.66 9.23 7.04
CA ASP A 133 -20.69 10.24 7.48
C ASP A 133 -19.24 9.84 7.23
N ARG A 134 -19.02 8.64 6.66
CA ARG A 134 -17.70 8.09 6.33
C ARG A 134 -16.73 8.11 7.53
N ARG A 135 -17.22 7.74 8.71
CA ARG A 135 -16.43 7.65 9.93
C ARG A 135 -15.30 6.61 9.78
N ARG A 136 -14.17 6.84 10.42
CA ARG A 136 -12.96 6.00 10.30
C ARG A 136 -12.73 5.15 11.53
N TYR A 137 -12.70 3.84 11.32
CA TYR A 137 -12.41 2.84 12.34
C TYR A 137 -11.26 1.96 11.89
N ILE A 138 -10.61 1.26 12.84
CA ILE A 138 -9.60 0.25 12.53
C ILE A 138 -10.33 -1.01 12.07
N TYR A 139 -10.22 -1.34 10.79
CA TYR A 139 -10.85 -2.53 10.20
C TYR A 139 -9.84 -3.62 9.88
N GLU A 140 -8.73 -3.23 9.27
CA GLU A 140 -7.70 -4.14 8.73
C GLU A 140 -6.33 -3.70 9.26
N PRO A 141 -5.96 -4.07 10.51
CA PRO A 141 -4.70 -3.65 11.10
C PRO A 141 -3.52 -4.39 10.44
N HIS A 142 -3.07 -3.88 9.29
CA HIS A 142 -1.95 -4.46 8.56
C HIS A 142 -0.63 -4.36 9.33
N GLN A 143 0.25 -5.34 9.14
CA GLN A 143 1.60 -5.31 9.73
C GLN A 143 2.53 -4.35 8.98
N PHE A 144 2.41 -4.31 7.66
CA PHE A 144 3.22 -3.48 6.74
C PHE A 144 2.54 -3.43 5.36
N VAL A 145 3.11 -2.63 4.46
CA VAL A 145 2.80 -2.68 3.01
C VAL A 145 4.08 -3.01 2.27
N LEU A 146 4.13 -4.17 1.61
CA LEU A 146 5.23 -4.56 0.73
C LEU A 146 4.78 -4.45 -0.72
N GLY A 147 5.43 -3.59 -1.52
CA GLY A 147 5.16 -3.40 -2.93
C GLY A 147 6.26 -4.00 -3.80
N ILE A 148 5.88 -4.84 -4.75
CA ILE A 148 6.79 -5.51 -5.70
C ILE A 148 6.35 -5.16 -7.12
N PRO A 149 7.12 -4.32 -7.86
CA PRO A 149 6.83 -4.02 -9.26
C PRO A 149 6.92 -5.28 -10.13
N LEU A 150 5.89 -5.50 -10.96
CA LEU A 150 5.83 -6.65 -11.88
C LEU A 150 6.24 -6.29 -13.31
N VAL A 151 6.32 -5.00 -13.62
CA VAL A 151 6.71 -4.51 -14.96
C VAL A 151 7.64 -3.32 -14.84
N GLN A 152 8.51 -3.16 -15.84
CA GLN A 152 9.41 -2.02 -15.93
C GLN A 152 8.66 -0.76 -16.37
N THR A 153 8.86 0.36 -15.67
CA THR A 153 8.22 1.64 -15.98
C THR A 153 9.18 2.81 -15.73
N SER A 154 8.87 3.97 -16.30
CA SER A 154 9.51 5.21 -15.87
C SER A 154 8.96 5.67 -14.51
N GLU A 155 9.71 6.52 -13.82
CA GLU A 155 9.30 7.11 -12.55
C GLU A 155 8.00 7.91 -12.64
N GLN A 156 7.66 8.45 -13.84
CA GLN A 156 6.45 9.25 -14.04
C GLN A 156 5.17 8.43 -14.23
N ALA A 157 5.26 7.10 -14.32
CA ALA A 157 4.10 6.22 -14.50
C ALA A 157 3.37 5.96 -13.17
N SER A 158 2.75 6.97 -12.60
CA SER A 158 1.99 6.90 -11.33
C SER A 158 2.74 6.20 -10.19
N PRO A 159 3.94 6.67 -9.79
CA PRO A 159 4.68 6.07 -8.69
C PRO A 159 3.95 6.25 -7.36
N MET A 160 4.31 5.43 -6.38
CA MET A 160 3.90 5.65 -5.00
C MET A 160 4.58 6.90 -4.44
N VAL A 161 3.88 7.61 -3.57
CA VAL A 161 4.46 8.66 -2.73
C VAL A 161 4.23 8.34 -1.27
N VAL A 162 5.19 8.74 -0.44
CA VAL A 162 5.12 8.62 1.02
C VAL A 162 5.43 9.98 1.62
N TRP A 163 4.74 10.34 2.70
CA TRP A 163 5.12 11.47 3.55
C TRP A 163 6.07 10.95 4.61
N GLU A 164 7.38 11.21 4.44
CA GLU A 164 8.43 10.69 5.33
C GLU A 164 8.23 11.11 6.78
N GLY A 165 8.28 10.14 7.69
CA GLY A 165 8.09 10.38 9.13
C GLY A 165 6.62 10.50 9.55
N SER A 166 5.66 10.48 8.61
CA SER A 166 4.22 10.60 8.91
C SER A 166 3.71 9.54 9.89
N HIS A 167 4.30 8.35 9.89
CA HIS A 167 3.95 7.27 10.82
C HIS A 167 4.09 7.67 12.29
N HIS A 168 5.01 8.59 12.63
CA HIS A 168 5.13 9.13 13.98
C HIS A 168 3.94 10.02 14.34
N ILE A 169 3.57 10.94 13.45
CA ILE A 169 2.44 11.87 13.65
C ILE A 169 1.13 11.08 13.77
N ILE A 170 0.90 10.13 12.86
CA ILE A 170 -0.29 9.28 12.87
C ILE A 170 -0.34 8.44 14.14
N ARG A 171 0.78 7.83 14.55
CA ARG A 171 0.85 7.01 15.78
C ARG A 171 0.48 7.83 17.01
N GLU A 172 1.07 9.00 17.18
CA GLU A 172 0.78 9.85 18.33
C GLU A 172 -0.68 10.34 18.33
N ALA A 173 -1.20 10.68 17.17
CA ALA A 173 -2.60 11.05 17.03
C ALA A 173 -3.54 9.91 17.46
N PHE A 174 -3.31 8.68 17.00
CA PHE A 174 -4.12 7.53 17.40
C PHE A 174 -3.96 7.20 18.90
N ARG A 175 -2.75 7.26 19.44
CA ARG A 175 -2.48 7.09 20.87
C ARG A 175 -3.27 8.08 21.72
N SER A 176 -3.41 9.32 21.27
CA SER A 176 -4.12 10.37 22.01
C SER A 176 -5.60 10.04 22.30
N VAL A 177 -6.18 9.18 21.49
CA VAL A 177 -7.56 8.69 21.61
C VAL A 177 -7.59 7.28 22.19
N LEU A 178 -6.87 6.34 21.57
CA LEU A 178 -6.96 4.90 21.87
C LEU A 178 -6.44 4.56 23.26
N ASN A 179 -5.44 5.25 23.78
CA ASN A 179 -4.95 5.03 25.15
C ASN A 179 -5.96 5.40 26.25
N LYS A 180 -7.08 6.03 25.89
CA LYS A 180 -8.17 6.40 26.83
C LYS A 180 -9.25 5.36 26.92
N VAL A 181 -9.21 4.33 26.08
CA VAL A 181 -10.21 3.28 26.01
C VAL A 181 -9.54 1.90 26.07
N PRO A 182 -10.23 0.87 26.57
CA PRO A 182 -9.72 -0.50 26.56
C PRO A 182 -9.34 -0.96 25.13
N VAL A 183 -8.30 -1.76 25.00
CA VAL A 183 -7.84 -2.28 23.70
C VAL A 183 -8.95 -3.04 22.96
N ALA A 184 -9.84 -3.72 23.69
CA ALA A 184 -10.99 -4.42 23.11
C ALA A 184 -11.96 -3.51 22.34
N ASP A 185 -11.97 -2.22 22.67
CA ASP A 185 -12.88 -1.23 22.06
C ASP A 185 -12.22 -0.44 20.93
N TRP A 186 -10.93 -0.67 20.64
CA TRP A 186 -10.21 0.11 19.63
C TRP A 186 -10.81 -0.03 18.22
N GLY A 187 -11.28 -1.22 17.85
CA GLY A 187 -11.92 -1.46 16.56
C GLY A 187 -13.24 -0.71 16.35
N THR A 188 -13.90 -0.29 17.43
CA THR A 188 -15.16 0.47 17.41
C THR A 188 -14.97 1.96 17.79
N THR A 189 -13.74 2.37 18.09
CA THR A 189 -13.41 3.75 18.44
C THR A 189 -13.29 4.61 17.17
N ASP A 190 -14.05 5.70 17.12
CA ASP A 190 -14.02 6.63 16.00
C ASP A 190 -12.71 7.44 15.99
N LEU A 191 -11.95 7.31 14.93
CA LEU A 191 -10.67 8.01 14.71
C LEU A 191 -10.79 9.13 13.68
N THR A 192 -11.97 9.47 13.19
CA THR A 192 -12.16 10.36 12.04
C THR A 192 -11.48 11.70 12.23
N ASP A 193 -11.82 12.41 13.30
CA ASP A 193 -11.36 13.79 13.51
C ASP A 193 -9.85 13.83 13.78
N VAL A 194 -9.35 12.92 14.62
CA VAL A 194 -7.92 12.85 14.94
C VAL A 194 -7.10 12.43 13.74
N TYR A 195 -7.60 11.53 12.91
CA TYR A 195 -6.96 11.12 11.66
C TYR A 195 -6.92 12.26 10.62
N HIS A 196 -8.01 13.02 10.47
CA HIS A 196 -8.05 14.15 9.55
C HIS A 196 -7.09 15.26 9.96
N ALA A 197 -7.01 15.57 11.27
CA ALA A 197 -6.06 16.54 11.81
C ALA A 197 -4.60 16.07 11.59
N ALA A 198 -4.30 14.83 11.95
CA ALA A 198 -2.97 14.24 11.78
C ALA A 198 -2.53 14.20 10.31
N ARG A 199 -3.44 13.87 9.39
CA ARG A 199 -3.16 13.88 7.96
C ARG A 199 -2.85 15.28 7.43
N LYS A 200 -3.55 16.30 7.93
CA LYS A 200 -3.23 17.71 7.62
C LYS A 200 -1.83 18.07 8.10
N ASP A 201 -1.50 17.73 9.35
CA ASP A 201 -0.16 17.92 9.90
C ASP A 201 0.93 17.23 9.07
N CYS A 202 0.67 15.99 8.61
CA CYS A 202 1.60 15.28 7.72
C CYS A 202 1.84 16.04 6.41
N PHE A 203 0.79 16.64 5.80
CA PHE A 203 0.95 17.42 4.58
C PHE A 203 1.76 18.70 4.77
N GLU A 204 1.73 19.28 5.96
CA GLU A 204 2.43 20.53 6.28
C GLU A 204 3.88 20.29 6.74
N ARG A 205 4.13 19.17 7.42
CA ARG A 205 5.40 18.94 8.16
C ARG A 205 6.28 17.84 7.59
N CYS A 206 5.71 16.90 6.85
CA CYS A 206 6.46 15.76 6.32
C CYS A 206 6.84 15.99 4.85
N PRO A 207 8.09 15.77 4.45
CA PRO A 207 8.45 15.83 3.04
C PRO A 207 7.74 14.70 2.27
N ARG A 208 7.13 15.07 1.15
CA ARG A 208 6.56 14.10 0.20
C ARG A 208 7.66 13.59 -0.70
N VAL A 209 7.90 12.29 -0.68
CA VAL A 209 8.93 11.63 -1.49
C VAL A 209 8.32 10.59 -2.42
N THR A 210 8.88 10.47 -3.61
CA THR A 210 8.53 9.43 -4.57
C THR A 210 9.24 8.14 -4.20
N VAL A 211 8.46 7.05 -4.17
CA VAL A 211 8.95 5.69 -4.00
C VAL A 211 8.76 4.95 -5.32
N TRP A 212 9.85 4.78 -6.04
CA TRP A 212 9.87 4.12 -7.34
C TRP A 212 10.88 2.97 -7.32
N ALA A 213 10.49 1.84 -7.85
CA ALA A 213 11.29 0.63 -7.93
C ALA A 213 10.98 -0.13 -9.22
N GLN A 214 11.90 -0.99 -9.64
CA GLN A 214 11.84 -1.82 -10.84
C GLN A 214 11.64 -3.29 -10.51
N PRO A 215 11.27 -4.15 -11.47
CA PRO A 215 11.25 -5.60 -11.28
C PRO A 215 12.58 -6.14 -10.71
N GLY A 216 12.48 -6.99 -9.71
CA GLY A 216 13.63 -7.46 -8.92
C GLY A 216 13.96 -6.60 -7.70
N GLU A 217 13.46 -5.37 -7.63
CA GLU A 217 13.45 -4.52 -6.44
C GLU A 217 12.10 -4.60 -5.73
N CYS A 218 12.04 -4.13 -4.50
CA CYS A 218 10.78 -3.94 -3.77
C CYS A 218 10.89 -2.83 -2.74
N TYR A 219 9.76 -2.35 -2.25
CA TYR A 219 9.73 -1.36 -1.19
C TYR A 219 8.78 -1.78 -0.07
N LEU A 220 9.15 -1.40 1.13
CA LEU A 220 8.39 -1.68 2.35
C LEU A 220 8.00 -0.37 3.03
N LEU A 221 6.71 -0.24 3.38
CA LEU A 221 6.18 0.89 4.14
C LEU A 221 5.76 0.43 5.53
N HIS A 222 5.98 1.31 6.49
CA HIS A 222 5.42 1.17 7.83
C HIS A 222 3.88 1.28 7.75
N ARG A 223 3.18 0.42 8.48
CA ARG A 223 1.71 0.33 8.53
C ARG A 223 0.96 1.65 8.75
N LEU A 224 1.59 2.60 9.44
CA LEU A 224 1.00 3.93 9.71
C LEU A 224 1.58 5.04 8.81
N SER A 225 2.39 4.72 7.81
CA SER A 225 2.89 5.73 6.88
C SER A 225 1.78 6.26 5.99
N LEU A 226 1.63 7.58 5.95
CA LEU A 226 0.75 8.25 5.00
C LEU A 226 1.34 8.09 3.60
N HIS A 227 0.60 7.50 2.69
CA HIS A 227 1.05 7.22 1.33
C HIS A 227 -0.08 7.36 0.31
N GLY A 228 0.26 7.40 -0.95
CA GLY A 228 -0.68 7.49 -2.07
C GLY A 228 -0.01 7.24 -3.40
N ILE A 229 -0.74 7.47 -4.50
CA ILE A 229 -0.25 7.27 -5.86
C ILE A 229 -0.31 8.59 -6.62
N LEU A 230 0.80 9.00 -7.23
CA LEU A 230 0.84 10.19 -8.09
C LEU A 230 -0.03 10.00 -9.33
N PRO A 231 -0.61 11.09 -9.87
CA PRO A 231 -1.18 11.07 -11.21
C PRO A 231 -0.17 10.59 -12.25
N TRP A 232 -0.68 10.08 -13.35
CA TRP A 232 0.14 9.67 -14.50
C TRP A 232 0.77 10.89 -15.16
N GLY A 233 2.09 10.89 -15.26
CA GLY A 233 2.84 11.99 -15.84
C GLY A 233 2.75 12.00 -17.38
N CYS A 234 2.87 13.18 -18.00
CA CYS A 234 2.81 13.36 -19.46
C CYS A 234 3.92 12.59 -20.22
N ASP A 235 5.11 12.47 -19.60
CA ASP A 235 6.27 11.76 -20.18
C ASP A 235 6.43 10.33 -19.66
N ALA A 236 5.39 9.80 -18.99
CA ALA A 236 5.42 8.47 -18.41
C ALA A 236 5.55 7.39 -19.49
N LYS A 237 6.43 6.42 -19.23
CA LYS A 237 6.64 5.24 -20.08
C LYS A 237 6.32 3.98 -19.29
N ALA A 238 5.44 3.19 -19.82
CA ALA A 238 5.06 1.87 -19.32
C ALA A 238 4.67 0.95 -20.49
N PRO A 239 4.69 -0.36 -20.32
CA PRO A 239 4.09 -1.27 -21.31
C PRO A 239 2.57 -1.06 -21.39
N GLU A 240 1.94 -1.55 -22.48
CA GLU A 240 0.47 -1.44 -22.68
C GLU A 240 -0.34 -2.01 -21.51
N ILE A 241 0.19 -2.99 -20.82
CA ILE A 241 -0.41 -3.60 -19.62
C ILE A 241 -0.46 -2.63 -18.42
N GLY A 242 0.11 -1.42 -18.55
CA GLY A 242 0.14 -0.40 -17.51
C GLY A 242 1.28 -0.59 -16.49
N ARG A 243 1.32 0.25 -15.44
CA ARG A 243 2.21 0.08 -14.28
C ARG A 243 1.59 -0.90 -13.30
N MET A 244 2.14 -2.09 -13.23
CA MET A 244 1.62 -3.19 -12.39
C MET A 244 2.51 -3.43 -11.17
N VAL A 245 1.88 -3.51 -10.00
CA VAL A 245 2.52 -3.82 -8.72
C VAL A 245 1.70 -4.84 -7.94
N ALA A 246 2.39 -5.82 -7.36
CA ALA A 246 1.81 -6.70 -6.35
C ALA A 246 2.05 -6.11 -4.96
N TYR A 247 0.98 -5.94 -4.16
CA TYR A 247 1.04 -5.45 -2.79
C TYR A 247 0.65 -6.56 -1.82
N PHE A 248 1.52 -6.82 -0.85
CA PHE A 248 1.23 -7.66 0.31
C PHE A 248 0.97 -6.77 1.52
N ARG A 249 -0.11 -7.03 2.23
CA ARG A 249 -0.57 -6.26 3.39
C ARG A 249 -1.13 -7.21 4.45
N PRO A 250 -0.31 -8.14 4.97
CA PRO A 250 -0.80 -9.14 5.92
C PRO A 250 -1.35 -8.46 7.17
N GLU A 251 -2.50 -8.94 7.63
CA GLU A 251 -3.09 -8.45 8.86
C GLU A 251 -2.23 -8.82 10.07
N ASN A 252 -2.31 -8.01 11.10
CA ASN A 252 -1.74 -8.32 12.41
C ASN A 252 -2.59 -9.41 13.08
N ASP A 253 -1.97 -10.26 13.87
CA ASP A 253 -2.58 -11.41 14.59
C ASP A 253 -3.69 -11.03 15.63
N GLY A 254 -4.37 -9.88 15.40
CA GLY A 254 -5.42 -9.37 16.28
C GLY A 254 -4.90 -8.59 17.50
N ASN A 255 -3.59 -8.46 17.67
CA ASN A 255 -3.02 -7.66 18.75
C ASN A 255 -2.93 -6.18 18.34
N LEU A 256 -4.03 -5.44 18.53
CA LEU A 256 -4.10 -4.00 18.21
C LEU A 256 -3.12 -3.16 19.04
N ASP A 257 -2.81 -3.57 20.27
CA ASP A 257 -1.80 -2.87 21.07
C ASP A 257 -0.42 -2.95 20.41
N ASN A 258 -0.01 -4.13 19.97
CA ASN A 258 1.23 -4.30 19.23
C ASN A 258 1.21 -3.59 17.86
N TRP A 259 0.04 -3.55 17.21
CA TRP A 259 -0.11 -2.80 15.95
C TRP A 259 0.15 -1.31 16.12
N LEU A 260 -0.32 -0.69 17.20
CA LEU A 260 -0.12 0.74 17.47
C LEU A 260 1.22 1.02 18.17
N ASN A 261 1.55 0.24 19.19
CA ASN A 261 2.62 0.51 20.15
C ASN A 261 3.88 -0.30 19.91
N GLY A 262 3.80 -1.38 19.15
CA GLY A 262 4.95 -2.23 18.84
C GLY A 262 6.08 -1.46 18.17
N SER A 263 7.31 -1.79 18.60
CA SER A 263 8.54 -1.22 18.03
C SER A 263 8.77 -1.76 16.62
N TYR A 264 8.91 -0.85 15.67
CA TYR A 264 9.45 -1.17 14.37
C TYR A 264 10.00 0.07 13.72
#